data_6338da828c7536e6b7edfbd5f7e97e8c
#
_entry.id   6338da828c7536e6b7edfbd5f7e97e8c
#
_cell.length_a   1.000
_cell.length_b   1.000
_cell.length_c   1.000
_cell.angle_alpha   90.00
_cell.angle_beta   90.00
_cell.angle_gamma   90.00
#
_symmetry.space_group_name_H-M   'P 1'
#
loop_
_entity.id
_entity.type
_entity.pdbx_description
1 polymer ?
#
loop_
_entity_poly.entity_id
_entity_poly.type
_entity_poly.pdbx_seq_one_letter_code
_entity_poly.pdbx_strand_id
1 'polypeptide(L)'
;MSKFSLVVSDVDGTLVTHDKVLTPRAIAAVERLHEGGIGFSICSSRPPFGLRMLIEPLRLALPFGGYNGGSILEPDFAIVEQKLIPLDAAREAVAGGWVLRARATPAGGSGCAWMMA
;
A
#
# COMPACT_ATOMS: atom_id res chain seq x y z
N MET A 1 -7.12 21.21 20.37
CA MET A 1 -6.76 19.79 20.38
C MET A 1 -7.42 19.06 19.23
N SER A 2 -6.68 18.28 18.49
CA SER A 2 -7.24 17.46 17.43
C SER A 2 -7.98 16.25 18.00
N LYS A 3 -9.13 15.92 17.42
CA LYS A 3 -9.86 14.69 17.74
C LYS A 3 -9.18 13.44 17.20
N PHE A 4 -8.26 13.61 16.26
CA PHE A 4 -7.60 12.52 15.55
C PHE A 4 -6.10 12.58 15.82
N SER A 5 -5.51 11.43 16.04
CA SER A 5 -4.06 11.28 16.22
C SER A 5 -3.37 10.61 15.02
N LEU A 6 -4.16 10.00 14.16
CA LEU A 6 -3.65 9.28 12.98
C LEU A 6 -4.61 9.43 11.80
N VAL A 7 -4.04 9.64 10.63
CA VAL A 7 -4.74 9.57 9.35
C VAL A 7 -4.10 8.47 8.51
N VAL A 8 -4.90 7.56 8.00
CA VAL A 8 -4.47 6.54 7.05
C VAL A 8 -5.20 6.78 5.74
N SER A 9 -4.45 6.93 4.67
CA SER A 9 -5.00 7.24 3.35
C SER A 9 -4.84 6.09 2.36
N ASP A 10 -5.84 5.90 1.51
CA ASP A 10 -5.67 5.15 0.27
C ASP A 10 -4.75 5.92 -0.67
N VAL A 11 -4.17 5.26 -1.65
CA VAL A 11 -3.17 5.83 -2.54
C VAL A 11 -3.75 6.17 -3.91
N ASP A 12 -4.08 5.17 -4.71
CA ASP A 12 -4.51 5.39 -6.10
C ASP A 12 -5.88 6.05 -6.19
N GLY A 13 -5.94 7.20 -6.86
CA GLY A 13 -7.16 7.99 -7.00
C GLY A 13 -7.56 8.79 -5.75
N THR A 14 -6.78 8.72 -4.68
CA THR A 14 -7.03 9.45 -3.43
C THR A 14 -5.86 10.38 -3.10
N LEU A 15 -4.71 9.80 -2.77
CA LEU A 15 -3.49 10.55 -2.46
C LEU A 15 -2.74 10.97 -3.72
N VAL A 16 -2.72 10.09 -4.71
CA VAL A 16 -2.13 10.34 -6.03
C VAL A 16 -3.24 10.45 -7.08
N THR A 17 -2.94 11.13 -8.19
CA THR A 17 -3.86 11.28 -9.31
C THR A 17 -4.06 9.97 -10.06
N HIS A 18 -5.01 9.95 -11.01
CA HIS A 18 -5.20 8.81 -11.92
C HIS A 18 -3.93 8.49 -12.72
N ASP A 19 -3.11 9.50 -13.02
CA ASP A 19 -1.81 9.34 -13.66
C ASP A 19 -0.70 8.92 -12.68
N LYS A 20 -1.09 8.59 -11.46
CA LYS A 20 -0.20 8.14 -10.37
C LYS A 20 0.84 9.17 -9.96
N VAL A 21 0.49 10.43 -10.05
CA VAL A 21 1.35 11.56 -9.66
C VAL A 21 0.98 12.03 -8.26
N LEU A 22 1.98 12.11 -7.39
CA LEU A 22 1.87 12.74 -6.09
C LEU A 22 2.01 14.25 -6.25
N THR A 23 0.93 14.97 -5.99
CA THR A 23 0.91 16.42 -6.20
C THR A 23 1.59 17.18 -5.06
N PRO A 24 2.16 18.38 -5.33
CA PRO A 24 2.68 19.24 -4.27
C PRO A 24 1.64 19.58 -3.22
N ARG A 25 0.38 19.67 -3.60
CA ARG A 25 -0.74 19.94 -2.68
C ARG A 25 -0.95 18.79 -1.67
N ALA A 26 -0.84 17.55 -2.13
CA ALA A 26 -0.93 16.38 -1.27
C ALA A 26 0.24 16.34 -0.27
N ILE A 27 1.44 16.61 -0.75
CA ILE A 27 2.65 16.68 0.10
C ILE A 27 2.47 17.76 1.17
N ALA A 28 2.05 18.95 0.79
CA ALA A 28 1.81 20.04 1.72
C ALA A 28 0.74 19.71 2.77
N ALA A 29 -0.31 18.99 2.38
CA ALA A 29 -1.34 18.56 3.30
C ALA A 29 -0.80 17.58 4.35
N VAL A 30 0.05 16.64 3.94
CA VAL A 30 0.68 15.69 4.87
C VAL A 30 1.66 16.40 5.80
N GLU A 31 2.43 17.35 5.30
CA GLU A 31 3.32 18.18 6.13
C GLU A 31 2.56 18.91 7.22
N ARG A 32 1.40 19.47 6.88
CA ARG A 32 0.53 20.15 7.86
C ARG A 32 0.00 19.19 8.93
N LEU A 33 -0.27 17.94 8.58
CA LEU A 33 -0.63 16.92 9.56
C LEU A 33 0.52 16.67 10.53
N HIS A 34 1.72 16.50 10.02
CA HIS A 34 2.92 16.30 10.84
C HIS A 34 3.18 17.48 11.78
N GLU A 35 3.07 18.70 11.28
CA GLU A 35 3.22 19.93 12.09
C GLU A 35 2.18 20.00 13.20
N GLY A 36 0.97 19.50 12.95
CA GLY A 36 -0.09 19.41 13.96
C GLY A 36 0.03 18.23 14.93
N GLY A 37 1.11 17.44 14.82
CA GLY A 37 1.32 16.27 15.66
C GLY A 37 0.43 15.08 15.32
N ILE A 38 -0.14 15.06 14.12
CA ILE A 38 -0.99 13.98 13.63
C ILE A 38 -0.15 13.02 12.80
N GLY A 39 -0.15 11.73 13.16
CA GLY A 39 0.51 10.69 12.40
C GLY A 39 -0.16 10.50 11.04
N PHE A 40 0.64 10.16 10.03
CA PHE A 40 0.14 9.87 8.70
C PHE A 40 0.71 8.55 8.18
N SER A 41 -0.13 7.73 7.61
CA SER A 41 0.28 6.48 6.94
C SER A 41 -0.59 6.21 5.72
N ILE A 42 -0.23 5.20 4.98
CA ILE A 42 -0.92 4.78 3.76
C ILE A 42 -1.30 3.30 3.83
N CYS A 43 -2.38 2.95 3.16
CA CYS A 43 -2.76 1.57 2.93
C CYS A 43 -3.28 1.46 1.49
N SER A 44 -2.75 0.52 0.74
CA SER A 44 -3.03 0.39 -0.68
C SER A 44 -3.13 -1.08 -1.10
N SER A 45 -3.84 -1.32 -2.19
CA SER A 45 -3.85 -2.62 -2.86
C SER A 45 -2.50 -2.96 -3.52
N ARG A 46 -1.65 -1.95 -3.72
CA ARG A 46 -0.32 -2.17 -4.30
C ARG A 46 0.52 -3.09 -3.42
N PRO A 47 1.44 -3.87 -4.01
CA PRO A 47 2.47 -4.52 -3.22
C PRO A 47 3.33 -3.45 -2.50
N PRO A 48 3.89 -3.78 -1.32
CA PRO A 48 4.70 -2.80 -0.57
C PRO A 48 5.80 -2.14 -1.39
N PHE A 49 6.43 -2.88 -2.26
CA PHE A 49 7.46 -2.38 -3.15
C PHE A 49 6.95 -1.25 -4.06
N GLY A 50 5.71 -1.32 -4.50
CA GLY A 50 5.06 -0.29 -5.32
C GLY A 50 4.74 1.01 -4.57
N LEU A 51 4.95 1.05 -3.26
CA LEU A 51 4.73 2.21 -2.40
C LEU A 51 6.02 2.92 -2.01
N ARG A 52 7.17 2.37 -2.39
CA ARG A 52 8.49 2.89 -2.02
C ARG A 52 8.66 4.37 -2.39
N MET A 53 8.18 4.76 -3.56
CA MET A 53 8.29 6.13 -4.06
C MET A 53 7.55 7.18 -3.22
N LEU A 54 6.64 6.75 -2.35
CA LEU A 54 5.85 7.66 -1.51
C LEU A 54 6.46 7.89 -0.13
N ILE A 55 7.38 7.03 0.30
CA ILE A 55 7.91 7.06 1.66
C ILE A 55 8.69 8.34 1.94
N GLU A 56 9.63 8.67 1.07
CA GLU A 56 10.49 9.85 1.25
C GLU A 56 9.74 11.18 1.07
N PRO A 57 9.00 11.40 -0.04
CA PRO A 57 8.27 12.66 -0.23
C PRO A 57 7.24 12.96 0.86
N LEU A 58 6.62 11.93 1.40
CA LEU A 58 5.60 12.07 2.45
C LEU A 58 6.18 11.96 3.86
N ARG A 59 7.48 11.73 3.99
CA ARG A 59 8.17 11.51 5.27
C ARG A 59 7.46 10.50 6.16
N LEU A 60 7.11 9.36 5.58
CA LEU A 60 6.44 8.29 6.31
C LEU A 60 7.37 7.75 7.40
N ALA A 61 6.92 7.85 8.64
CA ALA A 61 7.65 7.38 9.82
C ALA A 61 6.92 6.23 10.51
N LEU A 62 5.68 5.98 10.13
CA LEU A 62 4.83 4.95 10.72
C LEU A 62 4.73 3.73 9.79
N PRO A 63 4.38 2.57 10.33
CA PRO A 63 4.09 1.41 9.49
C PRO A 63 3.03 1.70 8.45
N PHE A 64 3.17 1.11 7.28
CA PHE A 64 2.22 1.26 6.17
C PHE A 64 1.74 -0.10 5.67
N GLY A 65 0.61 -0.12 4.98
CA GLY A 65 -0.04 -1.34 4.49
C GLY A 65 0.07 -1.50 2.99
N GLY A 66 0.60 -2.63 2.55
CA GLY A 66 0.46 -3.12 1.18
C GLY A 66 -0.55 -4.25 1.10
N TYR A 67 -0.95 -4.63 -0.10
CA TYR A 67 -1.94 -5.68 -0.35
C TYR A 67 -3.23 -5.48 0.46
N ASN A 68 -3.74 -4.25 0.53
CA ASN A 68 -4.90 -3.89 1.34
C ASN A 68 -4.77 -4.26 2.83
N GLY A 69 -3.58 -4.13 3.39
CA GLY A 69 -3.29 -4.48 4.78
C GLY A 69 -2.84 -5.91 5.00
N GLY A 70 -2.71 -6.71 3.95
CA GLY A 70 -2.17 -8.07 4.04
C GLY A 70 -0.71 -8.12 4.46
N SER A 71 0.03 -7.06 4.18
CA SER A 71 1.39 -6.84 4.70
C SER A 71 1.47 -5.48 5.34
N ILE A 72 1.96 -5.44 6.56
CA ILE A 72 2.27 -4.21 7.28
C ILE A 72 3.78 -4.14 7.45
N LEU A 73 4.38 -3.04 6.99
CA LEU A 73 5.82 -2.85 6.99
C LEU A 73 6.20 -1.50 7.57
N GLU A 74 7.39 -1.45 8.17
CA GLU A 74 8.03 -0.19 8.50
C GLU A 74 8.53 0.53 7.23
N PRO A 75 8.78 1.85 7.27
CA PRO A 75 9.30 2.57 6.11
C PRO A 75 10.61 2.04 5.54
N ASP A 76 11.39 1.30 6.31
CA ASP A 76 12.60 0.59 5.87
C ASP A 76 12.32 -0.79 5.27
N PHE A 77 11.05 -1.14 5.11
CA PHE A 77 10.57 -2.44 4.63
C PHE A 77 10.73 -3.61 5.59
N ALA A 78 11.05 -3.36 6.86
CA ALA A 78 10.98 -4.38 7.87
C ALA A 78 9.52 -4.82 8.07
N ILE A 79 9.28 -6.12 8.04
CA ILE A 79 7.93 -6.68 8.16
C ILE A 79 7.47 -6.59 9.61
N VAL A 80 6.36 -5.92 9.85
CA VAL A 80 5.69 -5.86 11.14
C VAL A 80 4.71 -7.01 11.28
N GLU A 81 3.86 -7.17 10.29
CA GLU A 81 2.86 -8.25 10.23
C GLU A 81 2.62 -8.62 8.77
N GLN A 82 2.41 -9.90 8.53
CA GLN A 82 2.12 -10.39 7.18
C GLN A 82 1.17 -11.56 7.26
N LYS A 83 0.10 -11.50 6.46
CA LYS A 83 -0.85 -12.60 6.30
C LYS A 83 -0.61 -13.26 4.97
N LEU A 84 -0.12 -14.49 5.01
CA LEU A 84 0.22 -15.26 3.83
C LEU A 84 -0.83 -16.32 3.55
N ILE A 85 -1.02 -16.60 2.27
CA ILE A 85 -1.85 -17.72 1.85
C ILE A 85 -1.05 -19.00 2.10
N PRO A 86 -1.65 -20.04 2.74
CA PRO A 86 -0.99 -21.33 2.88
C PRO A 86 -0.53 -21.89 1.53
N LEU A 87 0.67 -22.46 1.49
CA LEU A 87 1.28 -22.89 0.24
C LEU A 87 0.45 -23.91 -0.53
N ASP A 88 -0.15 -24.86 0.16
CA ASP A 88 -1.03 -25.87 -0.43
C ASP A 88 -2.29 -25.25 -1.04
N ALA A 89 -2.91 -24.29 -0.36
CA ALA A 89 -4.05 -23.53 -0.88
C ALA A 89 -3.66 -22.72 -2.12
N ALA A 90 -2.49 -22.08 -2.11
CA ALA A 90 -1.96 -21.35 -3.24
C ALA A 90 -1.71 -22.24 -4.45
N ARG A 91 -1.12 -23.42 -4.24
CA ARG A 91 -0.89 -24.42 -5.28
C ARG A 91 -2.18 -24.90 -5.91
N GLU A 92 -3.18 -25.19 -5.09
CA GLU A 92 -4.48 -25.63 -5.53
C GLU A 92 -5.20 -24.55 -6.35
N ALA A 93 -5.14 -23.29 -5.92
CA ALA A 93 -5.70 -22.17 -6.65
C ALA A 93 -5.04 -21.99 -8.01
N VAL A 94 -3.72 -22.10 -8.09
CA VAL A 94 -2.97 -22.01 -9.35
C VAL A 94 -3.31 -23.18 -10.28
N ALA A 95 -3.37 -24.40 -9.77
CA ALA A 95 -3.74 -25.58 -10.53
C ALA A 95 -5.18 -25.51 -11.04
N GLY A 96 -6.09 -24.85 -10.30
CA GLY A 96 -7.49 -24.65 -10.68
C GLY A 96 -7.77 -23.58 -11.76
N GLY A 97 -6.72 -23.03 -12.41
CA GLY A 97 -6.89 -22.10 -13.52
C GLY A 97 -6.79 -20.62 -13.19
N TRP A 98 -6.39 -20.28 -11.99
CA TRP A 98 -6.20 -18.88 -11.57
C TRP A 98 -5.15 -18.14 -12.42
N VAL A 99 -4.18 -18.87 -12.95
CA VAL A 99 -3.15 -18.34 -13.85
C VAL A 99 -3.77 -17.72 -15.10
N LEU A 100 -4.87 -18.28 -15.61
CA LEU A 100 -5.56 -17.75 -16.78
C LEU A 100 -6.23 -16.41 -16.48
N ARG A 101 -6.74 -16.22 -15.28
CA ARG A 101 -7.34 -14.95 -14.84
C ARG A 101 -6.28 -13.87 -14.63
N ALA A 102 -5.14 -14.23 -14.06
CA ALA A 102 -4.03 -13.31 -13.89
C ALA A 102 -3.49 -12.80 -15.23
N ARG A 103 -3.55 -13.61 -16.27
CA ARG A 103 -3.16 -13.21 -17.64
C ARG A 103 -4.16 -12.27 -18.32
N ALA A 104 -5.40 -12.29 -17.87
CA ALA A 104 -6.45 -11.42 -18.41
C ALA A 104 -6.40 -10.00 -17.84
N THR A 105 -5.65 -9.78 -16.78
CA THR A 105 -5.44 -8.43 -16.24
C THR A 105 -4.43 -7.68 -17.10
N PRO A 106 -4.77 -6.49 -17.60
CA PRO A 106 -3.84 -5.69 -18.38
C PRO A 106 -2.53 -5.45 -17.59
N ALA A 107 -1.41 -5.56 -18.26
CA ALA A 107 -0.14 -5.17 -17.70
C ALA A 107 -0.22 -3.70 -17.25
N GLY A 108 -0.05 -3.43 -15.98
CA GLY A 108 -0.19 -2.10 -15.39
C GLY A 108 -1.49 -1.88 -14.62
N GLY A 109 -2.43 -2.79 -14.69
CA GLY A 109 -3.48 -2.84 -13.69
C GLY A 109 -2.82 -3.09 -12.33
N SER A 110 -3.32 -2.46 -11.27
CA SER A 110 -2.96 -2.76 -9.90
C SER A 110 -3.11 -4.29 -9.70
N GLY A 111 -2.08 -4.99 -10.12
CA GLY A 111 -2.15 -6.42 -10.31
C GLY A 111 -2.51 -7.11 -9.02
N CYS A 112 -3.23 -8.17 -9.15
CA CYS A 112 -3.36 -9.14 -8.09
C CYS A 112 -1.97 -9.50 -7.61
N ALA A 113 -1.56 -8.85 -6.57
CA ALA A 113 -0.31 -9.18 -5.93
C ALA A 113 -0.55 -10.42 -5.09
N TRP A 114 0.10 -11.48 -5.45
CA TRP A 114 -0.02 -12.75 -4.75
C TRP A 114 0.97 -12.80 -3.60
N MET A 115 0.46 -12.91 -2.39
CA MET A 115 1.28 -13.25 -1.25
C MET A 115 1.23 -14.76 -1.05
N MET A 116 2.31 -15.43 -1.43
CA MET A 116 2.50 -16.84 -1.14
C MET A 116 3.46 -17.02 0.03
N ALA A 117 3.12 -17.93 0.88
CA ALA A 117 4.00 -18.34 1.97
C ALA A 117 5.17 -19.16 1.43
#